data_e09ac03f8e8e0429dbe801e3ba648d4b
#
_entry.id   e09ac03f8e8e0429dbe801e3ba648d4b
#
_cell.length_a   1.000
_cell.length_b   1.000
_cell.length_c   1.000
_cell.angle_alpha   90.00
_cell.angle_beta   90.00
_cell.angle_gamma   90.00
#
_symmetry.space_group_name_H-M   'P 1'
#
loop_
_entity.id
_entity.type
_entity.pdbx_description
1 polymer ?
#
loop_
_entity_poly.entity_id
_entity_poly.type
_entity_poly.pdbx_seq_one_letter_code
_entity_poly.pdbx_strand_id
1 'polypeptide(L)'
;MRKKQVFNPFLPLNEYIPDGEPHVFGDRVYLYGSHDHEGGYTFCMDDYTVYSAPVDDLTDWRKERVIYEADQDPAYPELCYMYAPDVVQGNDGKYYLYYAMSGDYGVGGYTCPISVAVCDTPAGKYKFLGHVRNKDGSPMMRYVCFDPAVLNDDGVIRLYYGTQYDYEEQPDFPENDAYVKQEMEMFGRTREEILSYPDSIMGPVMLVLEDDMLTVKEEPKHIIPYKVKGTSFEAHPFFEASSMRKV
;
A
#
# COMPACT_ATOMS: atom_id res chain seq x y z
N MET A 1 35.30 -4.78 -5.01
CA MET A 1 34.65 -5.64 -6.03
C MET A 1 34.08 -4.77 -7.13
N ARG A 2 34.15 -5.18 -8.41
CA ARG A 2 33.48 -4.46 -9.48
C ARG A 2 32.01 -4.84 -9.42
N LYS A 3 31.11 -3.86 -9.20
CA LYS A 3 29.66 -4.12 -9.19
C LYS A 3 29.25 -4.66 -10.57
N LYS A 4 28.50 -5.75 -10.61
CA LYS A 4 27.89 -6.23 -11.85
C LYS A 4 26.79 -5.27 -12.27
N GLN A 5 26.64 -5.07 -13.56
CA GLN A 5 25.56 -4.24 -14.09
C GLN A 5 24.27 -5.06 -14.08
N VAL A 6 23.23 -4.47 -13.52
CA VAL A 6 21.87 -5.03 -13.57
C VAL A 6 21.20 -4.50 -14.85
N PHE A 7 20.59 -5.40 -15.60
CA PHE A 7 19.86 -5.04 -16.82
C PHE A 7 18.37 -5.02 -16.56
N ASN A 8 17.64 -4.17 -17.27
CA ASN A 8 16.20 -4.15 -17.26
C ASN A 8 15.67 -4.85 -18.54
N PRO A 9 14.73 -5.80 -18.47
CA PRO A 9 14.10 -6.31 -17.23
C PRO A 9 15.05 -7.22 -16.43
N PHE A 10 14.94 -7.17 -15.11
CA PHE A 10 15.76 -7.99 -14.20
C PHE A 10 15.00 -9.22 -13.65
N LEU A 11 13.68 -9.24 -13.79
CA LEU A 11 12.84 -10.41 -13.53
C LEU A 11 12.53 -11.17 -14.83
N PRO A 12 12.09 -12.44 -14.78
CA PRO A 12 11.63 -13.18 -15.95
C PRO A 12 10.53 -12.43 -16.72
N LEU A 13 10.54 -12.53 -18.05
CA LEU A 13 9.63 -11.79 -18.93
C LEU A 13 8.16 -12.21 -18.84
N ASN A 14 7.88 -13.30 -18.18
CA ASN A 14 6.53 -13.82 -17.93
C ASN A 14 6.05 -13.59 -16.48
N GLU A 15 6.75 -12.74 -15.75
CA GLU A 15 6.37 -12.33 -14.39
C GLU A 15 6.08 -10.83 -14.40
N TYR A 16 4.91 -10.46 -13.91
CA TYR A 16 4.42 -9.09 -13.91
C TYR A 16 4.19 -8.66 -12.46
N ILE A 17 5.17 -7.97 -11.89
CA ILE A 17 5.18 -7.50 -10.50
C ILE A 17 5.14 -5.96 -10.51
N PRO A 18 3.98 -5.35 -10.73
CA PRO A 18 3.84 -3.91 -10.59
C PRO A 18 3.95 -3.50 -9.12
N ASP A 19 4.11 -2.20 -8.87
CA ASP A 19 4.20 -1.60 -7.54
C ASP A 19 5.29 -2.24 -6.66
N GLY A 20 6.38 -2.62 -7.30
CA GLY A 20 7.45 -3.37 -6.66
C GLY A 20 8.19 -2.59 -5.59
N GLU A 21 8.08 -2.99 -4.32
CA GLU A 21 8.67 -2.36 -3.16
C GLU A 21 9.88 -3.17 -2.66
N PRO A 22 11.13 -2.67 -2.87
CA PRO A 22 12.34 -3.40 -2.50
C PRO A 22 12.74 -3.14 -1.05
N HIS A 23 13.03 -4.20 -0.29
CA HIS A 23 13.58 -4.12 1.07
C HIS A 23 14.83 -4.95 1.22
N VAL A 24 15.78 -4.46 2.01
CA VAL A 24 16.96 -5.21 2.41
C VAL A 24 16.75 -5.81 3.79
N PHE A 25 16.71 -7.16 3.84
CA PHE A 25 16.68 -7.91 5.10
C PHE A 25 17.89 -8.85 5.12
N GLY A 26 18.79 -8.65 6.09
CA GLY A 26 20.05 -9.39 6.15
C GLY A 26 20.96 -9.09 4.95
N ASP A 27 21.32 -10.13 4.22
CA ASP A 27 22.21 -10.09 3.05
C ASP A 27 21.48 -10.10 1.69
N ARG A 28 20.15 -9.96 1.71
CA ARG A 28 19.32 -10.03 0.49
C ARG A 28 18.39 -8.83 0.32
N VAL A 29 18.17 -8.46 -0.93
CA VAL A 29 17.08 -7.58 -1.34
C VAL A 29 15.87 -8.46 -1.63
N TYR A 30 14.72 -8.11 -1.09
CA TYR A 30 13.43 -8.72 -1.38
C TYR A 30 12.56 -7.72 -2.12
N LEU A 31 11.87 -8.16 -3.16
CA LEU A 31 10.93 -7.36 -3.93
C LEU A 31 9.52 -7.89 -3.67
N TYR A 32 8.71 -7.05 -3.04
CA TYR A 32 7.28 -7.26 -2.84
C TYR A 32 6.52 -6.39 -3.83
N GLY A 33 5.42 -6.87 -4.35
CA GLY A 33 4.61 -6.10 -5.29
C GLY A 33 3.28 -6.78 -5.54
N SER A 34 2.38 -6.07 -6.18
CA SER A 34 1.20 -6.65 -6.80
C SER A 34 1.60 -7.76 -7.76
N HIS A 35 0.70 -8.65 -8.13
CA HIS A 35 1.01 -9.73 -9.06
C HIS A 35 -0.07 -9.82 -10.15
N ASP A 36 0.30 -9.34 -11.33
CA ASP A 36 -0.58 -9.37 -12.49
C ASP A 36 -0.49 -10.70 -13.23
N HIS A 37 -1.64 -11.16 -13.76
CA HIS A 37 -1.74 -12.34 -14.59
C HIS A 37 -1.49 -12.01 -16.06
N GLU A 38 -0.64 -12.79 -16.76
CA GLU A 38 -0.38 -12.60 -18.18
C GLU A 38 -1.69 -12.74 -19.01
N GLY A 39 -2.06 -11.66 -19.72
CA GLY A 39 -3.31 -11.62 -20.46
C GLY A 39 -4.57 -11.52 -19.61
N GLY A 40 -4.42 -11.19 -18.32
CA GLY A 40 -5.54 -10.95 -17.42
C GLY A 40 -6.42 -9.79 -17.86
N TYR A 41 -7.67 -9.82 -17.44
CA TYR A 41 -8.66 -8.79 -17.80
C TYR A 41 -8.71 -7.63 -16.79
N THR A 42 -8.07 -7.78 -15.64
CA THR A 42 -7.97 -6.75 -14.59
C THR A 42 -6.61 -6.81 -13.91
N PHE A 43 -6.36 -5.95 -12.92
CA PHE A 43 -5.11 -5.87 -12.15
C PHE A 43 -5.06 -6.91 -11.04
N CYS A 44 -3.85 -7.28 -10.60
CA CYS A 44 -3.57 -8.02 -9.36
C CYS A 44 -4.33 -9.34 -9.21
N MET A 45 -4.46 -10.09 -10.31
CA MET A 45 -5.24 -11.32 -10.36
C MET A 45 -4.55 -12.52 -9.72
N ASP A 46 -3.25 -12.46 -9.48
CA ASP A 46 -2.45 -13.53 -8.91
C ASP A 46 -2.06 -13.22 -7.44
N ASP A 47 -1.78 -14.28 -6.69
CA ASP A 47 -1.36 -14.18 -5.28
C ASP A 47 0.03 -13.56 -5.14
N TYR A 48 0.30 -12.92 -4.00
CA TYR A 48 1.58 -12.28 -3.76
C TYR A 48 2.74 -13.27 -3.79
N THR A 49 3.66 -13.00 -4.71
CA THR A 49 4.92 -13.72 -4.87
C THR A 49 6.08 -12.77 -4.56
N VAL A 50 7.10 -13.27 -3.83
CA VAL A 50 8.30 -12.50 -3.55
C VAL A 50 9.49 -13.01 -4.35
N TYR A 51 10.25 -12.06 -4.86
CA TYR A 51 11.56 -12.28 -5.48
C TYR A 51 12.66 -11.77 -4.57
N SER A 52 13.83 -12.39 -4.63
CA SER A 52 14.99 -11.90 -3.89
C SER A 52 16.30 -12.07 -4.65
N ALA A 53 17.27 -11.21 -4.33
CA ALA A 53 18.64 -11.31 -4.82
C ALA A 53 19.64 -10.99 -3.70
N PRO A 54 20.87 -11.53 -3.74
CA PRO A 54 21.93 -11.09 -2.82
C PRO A 54 22.22 -9.59 -3.00
N VAL A 55 22.48 -8.85 -1.91
CA VAL A 55 22.77 -7.40 -1.98
C VAL A 55 24.07 -7.09 -2.76
N ASP A 56 24.96 -8.05 -2.89
CA ASP A 56 26.21 -7.93 -3.63
C ASP A 56 26.12 -8.44 -5.08
N ASP A 57 25.02 -9.10 -5.46
CA ASP A 57 24.76 -9.55 -6.84
C ASP A 57 23.29 -9.42 -7.25
N LEU A 58 22.86 -8.21 -7.60
CA LEU A 58 21.51 -7.93 -8.09
C LEU A 58 21.23 -8.47 -9.52
N THR A 59 22.06 -9.35 -10.04
CA THR A 59 21.79 -10.12 -11.26
C THR A 59 21.29 -11.55 -10.94
N ASP A 60 21.32 -11.96 -9.67
CA ASP A 60 20.93 -13.30 -9.22
C ASP A 60 19.56 -13.26 -8.52
N TRP A 61 18.55 -12.80 -9.25
CA TRP A 61 17.14 -12.82 -8.78
C TRP A 61 16.57 -14.22 -8.86
N ARG A 62 15.86 -14.59 -7.82
CA ARG A 62 15.12 -15.86 -7.78
C ARG A 62 13.70 -15.66 -7.23
N LYS A 63 12.75 -16.43 -7.74
CA LYS A 63 11.42 -16.58 -7.17
C LYS A 63 11.53 -17.40 -5.88
N GLU A 64 11.13 -16.82 -4.77
CA GLU A 64 11.13 -17.53 -3.50
C GLU A 64 9.90 -18.44 -3.40
N ARG A 65 8.71 -17.83 -3.42
CA ARG A 65 7.41 -18.51 -3.37
C ARG A 65 6.25 -17.56 -3.46
N VAL A 66 5.03 -18.10 -3.54
CA VAL A 66 3.81 -17.40 -3.11
C VAL A 66 3.87 -17.25 -1.59
N ILE A 67 3.79 -15.99 -1.13
CA ILE A 67 3.94 -15.65 0.29
C ILE A 67 2.60 -15.41 1.00
N TYR A 68 1.55 -15.03 0.24
CA TYR A 68 0.22 -14.78 0.76
C TYR A 68 -0.82 -14.98 -0.35
N GLU A 69 -1.92 -15.64 -0.02
CA GLU A 69 -3.03 -15.98 -0.91
C GLU A 69 -4.27 -15.15 -0.54
N ALA A 70 -4.98 -14.62 -1.54
CA ALA A 70 -6.10 -13.71 -1.32
C ALA A 70 -7.23 -14.30 -0.47
N ASP A 71 -7.44 -15.62 -0.57
CA ASP A 71 -8.48 -16.34 0.18
C ASP A 71 -8.23 -16.42 1.70
N GLN A 72 -7.05 -15.99 2.15
CA GLN A 72 -6.74 -15.86 3.59
C GLN A 72 -7.34 -14.59 4.20
N ASP A 73 -7.73 -13.59 3.39
CA ASP A 73 -8.33 -12.36 3.87
C ASP A 73 -9.85 -12.52 4.06
N PRO A 74 -10.43 -12.03 5.17
CA PRO A 74 -11.88 -12.11 5.40
C PRO A 74 -12.74 -11.37 4.36
N ALA A 75 -12.16 -10.43 3.58
CA ALA A 75 -12.87 -9.74 2.51
C ALA A 75 -13.10 -10.63 1.27
N TYR A 76 -12.39 -11.76 1.16
CA TYR A 76 -12.60 -12.73 0.10
C TYR A 76 -13.93 -13.50 0.31
N PRO A 77 -14.73 -13.81 -0.72
CA PRO A 77 -14.47 -13.57 -2.15
C PRO A 77 -15.04 -12.25 -2.70
N GLU A 78 -15.67 -11.41 -1.89
CA GLU A 78 -16.26 -10.13 -2.34
C GLU A 78 -15.18 -9.21 -2.92
N LEU A 79 -14.02 -9.14 -2.25
CA LEU A 79 -12.80 -8.53 -2.78
C LEU A 79 -11.74 -9.63 -2.89
N CYS A 80 -11.16 -9.80 -4.05
CA CYS A 80 -10.31 -10.96 -4.35
C CYS A 80 -8.94 -10.60 -4.94
N TYR A 81 -8.65 -9.32 -5.17
CA TYR A 81 -7.37 -8.84 -5.69
C TYR A 81 -6.63 -8.04 -4.63
N MET A 82 -5.33 -8.23 -4.57
CA MET A 82 -4.47 -7.63 -3.56
C MET A 82 -3.54 -6.61 -4.22
N TYR A 83 -3.68 -5.34 -3.83
CA TYR A 83 -2.97 -4.21 -4.43
C TYR A 83 -1.77 -3.78 -3.61
N ALA A 84 -0.73 -3.28 -4.29
CA ALA A 84 0.45 -2.58 -3.80
C ALA A 84 0.84 -2.92 -2.35
N PRO A 85 1.49 -4.07 -2.09
CA PRO A 85 1.90 -4.46 -0.74
C PRO A 85 3.19 -3.78 -0.32
N ASP A 86 3.35 -3.58 0.98
CA ASP A 86 4.64 -3.25 1.58
C ASP A 86 4.94 -4.11 2.80
N VAL A 87 6.23 -4.32 3.12
CA VAL A 87 6.67 -5.18 4.20
C VAL A 87 7.66 -4.48 5.11
N VAL A 88 7.45 -4.59 6.43
CA VAL A 88 8.37 -4.08 7.44
C VAL A 88 8.76 -5.17 8.44
N GLN A 89 9.96 -5.08 9.00
CA GLN A 89 10.30 -5.85 10.19
C GLN A 89 9.85 -5.09 11.44
N GLY A 90 8.99 -5.71 12.24
CA GLY A 90 8.51 -5.18 13.50
C GLY A 90 9.56 -5.22 14.62
N ASN A 91 9.26 -4.57 15.75
CA ASN A 91 10.13 -4.53 16.92
C ASN A 91 10.32 -5.91 17.57
N ASP A 92 9.44 -6.84 17.32
CA ASP A 92 9.52 -8.24 17.76
C ASP A 92 10.35 -9.14 16.82
N GLY A 93 10.87 -8.56 15.73
CA GLY A 93 11.69 -9.26 14.74
C GLY A 93 10.91 -10.02 13.68
N LYS A 94 9.57 -10.06 13.73
CA LYS A 94 8.73 -10.63 12.69
C LYS A 94 8.55 -9.66 11.52
N TYR A 95 8.00 -10.17 10.42
CA TYR A 95 7.75 -9.42 9.20
C TYR A 95 6.24 -9.23 9.02
N TYR A 96 5.84 -8.00 8.71
CA TYR A 96 4.44 -7.59 8.59
C TYR A 96 4.19 -7.06 7.20
N LEU A 97 3.28 -7.70 6.49
CA LEU A 97 2.83 -7.37 5.14
C LEU A 97 1.55 -6.54 5.24
N TYR A 98 1.59 -5.32 4.73
CA TYR A 98 0.43 -4.41 4.63
C TYR A 98 -0.05 -4.38 3.19
N TYR A 99 -1.37 -4.42 2.98
CA TYR A 99 -1.94 -4.44 1.65
C TYR A 99 -3.40 -3.94 1.65
N ALA A 100 -3.92 -3.61 0.47
CA ALA A 100 -5.33 -3.28 0.25
C ALA A 100 -6.00 -4.39 -0.57
N MET A 101 -7.26 -4.73 -0.21
CA MET A 101 -8.08 -5.64 -0.99
C MET A 101 -8.97 -4.86 -1.95
N SER A 102 -9.18 -5.39 -3.15
CA SER A 102 -10.01 -4.79 -4.18
C SER A 102 -10.78 -5.83 -5.02
N GLY A 103 -11.80 -5.38 -5.72
CA GLY A 103 -12.45 -6.11 -6.80
C GLY A 103 -11.91 -5.73 -8.17
N ASP A 104 -12.65 -6.08 -9.23
CA ASP A 104 -12.28 -5.79 -10.62
C ASP A 104 -12.02 -4.29 -10.84
N TYR A 105 -10.89 -3.97 -11.48
CA TYR A 105 -10.47 -2.60 -11.80
C TYR A 105 -10.42 -1.66 -10.58
N GLY A 106 -10.07 -2.18 -9.41
CA GLY A 106 -10.02 -1.41 -8.17
C GLY A 106 -11.36 -1.17 -7.49
N VAL A 107 -12.46 -1.67 -8.06
CA VAL A 107 -13.80 -1.50 -7.49
C VAL A 107 -13.87 -2.09 -6.08
N GLY A 108 -14.33 -1.29 -5.13
CA GLY A 108 -14.43 -1.68 -3.72
C GLY A 108 -13.11 -1.64 -2.93
N GLY A 109 -11.95 -1.47 -3.56
CA GLY A 109 -10.65 -1.41 -2.90
C GLY A 109 -10.49 -0.23 -1.94
N TYR A 110 -11.28 0.82 -2.13
CA TYR A 110 -11.28 1.99 -1.26
C TYR A 110 -12.22 1.88 -0.06
N THR A 111 -12.94 0.78 0.06
CA THR A 111 -14.01 0.58 1.07
C THR A 111 -13.59 -0.35 2.20
N CYS A 112 -12.37 -0.89 2.16
CA CYS A 112 -11.81 -1.75 3.19
C CYS A 112 -10.72 -1.02 3.98
N PRO A 113 -10.51 -1.40 5.26
CA PRO A 113 -9.31 -1.00 5.99
C PRO A 113 -8.08 -1.68 5.38
N ILE A 114 -6.88 -1.13 5.66
CA ILE A 114 -5.64 -1.79 5.29
C ILE A 114 -5.53 -3.10 6.06
N SER A 115 -5.27 -4.17 5.34
CA SER A 115 -5.08 -5.53 5.85
C SER A 115 -3.62 -5.76 6.23
N VAL A 116 -3.39 -6.63 7.22
CA VAL A 116 -2.06 -6.96 7.71
C VAL A 116 -1.91 -8.47 7.85
N ALA A 117 -0.83 -9.01 7.31
CA ALA A 117 -0.42 -10.40 7.51
C ALA A 117 0.97 -10.46 8.15
N VAL A 118 1.31 -11.56 8.83
CA VAL A 118 2.55 -11.71 9.60
C VAL A 118 3.27 -12.99 9.27
N CYS A 119 4.61 -12.94 9.30
CA CYS A 119 5.49 -14.08 9.13
C CYS A 119 6.76 -13.97 9.98
N ASP A 120 7.39 -15.10 10.31
CA ASP A 120 8.67 -15.12 11.04
C ASP A 120 9.89 -14.87 10.13
N THR A 121 9.73 -14.91 8.82
CA THR A 121 10.80 -14.70 7.84
C THR A 121 10.32 -13.83 6.66
N PRO A 122 11.23 -13.08 5.99
CA PRO A 122 10.83 -12.14 4.95
C PRO A 122 10.16 -12.80 3.73
N ALA A 123 10.52 -14.05 3.42
CA ALA A 123 9.98 -14.80 2.28
C ALA A 123 9.20 -16.05 2.73
N GLY A 124 8.71 -16.10 3.96
CA GLY A 124 7.89 -17.21 4.44
C GLY A 124 6.43 -17.10 3.97
N LYS A 125 5.60 -18.06 4.39
CA LYS A 125 4.16 -17.97 4.22
C LYS A 125 3.56 -17.10 5.31
N TYR A 126 3.08 -15.94 4.91
CA TYR A 126 2.38 -15.00 5.78
C TYR A 126 1.01 -15.55 6.17
N LYS A 127 0.51 -15.12 7.31
CA LYS A 127 -0.83 -15.47 7.81
C LYS A 127 -1.56 -14.18 8.13
N PHE A 128 -2.83 -14.11 7.76
CA PHE A 128 -3.69 -12.98 8.14
C PHE A 128 -3.60 -12.73 9.65
N LEU A 129 -3.31 -11.48 10.00
CA LEU A 129 -3.22 -11.02 11.39
C LEU A 129 -4.45 -10.22 11.80
N GLY A 130 -4.92 -9.36 10.93
CA GLY A 130 -6.03 -8.45 11.20
C GLY A 130 -6.02 -7.26 10.27
N HIS A 131 -6.93 -6.32 10.53
CA HIS A 131 -6.97 -5.02 9.87
C HIS A 131 -6.40 -3.94 10.78
N VAL A 132 -5.87 -2.88 10.18
CA VAL A 132 -5.55 -1.65 10.92
C VAL A 132 -6.82 -1.11 11.56
N ARG A 133 -6.74 -0.78 12.85
CA ARG A 133 -7.91 -0.48 13.69
C ARG A 133 -7.69 0.70 14.63
N ASN A 134 -8.76 1.34 15.01
CA ASN A 134 -8.78 2.34 16.05
C ASN A 134 -8.58 1.72 17.45
N LYS A 135 -8.33 2.54 18.47
CA LYS A 135 -8.12 2.08 19.86
C LYS A 135 -9.34 1.38 20.48
N ASP A 136 -10.51 1.65 19.97
CA ASP A 136 -11.77 0.99 20.38
C ASP A 136 -12.01 -0.35 19.68
N GLY A 137 -11.11 -0.76 18.79
CA GLY A 137 -11.17 -1.98 18.01
C GLY A 137 -11.97 -1.87 16.71
N SER A 138 -12.59 -0.73 16.42
CA SER A 138 -13.25 -0.51 15.14
C SER A 138 -12.23 -0.41 14.00
N PRO A 139 -12.58 -0.80 12.76
CA PRO A 139 -11.70 -0.63 11.61
C PRO A 139 -11.28 0.83 11.45
N MET A 140 -9.99 1.06 11.19
CA MET A 140 -9.48 2.39 10.85
C MET A 140 -9.79 2.67 9.38
N MET A 141 -10.73 3.60 9.16
CA MET A 141 -11.26 3.92 7.83
C MET A 141 -11.12 5.41 7.50
N ARG A 142 -10.29 6.13 8.27
CA ARG A 142 -10.09 7.55 8.02
C ARG A 142 -9.24 7.77 6.78
N TYR A 143 -9.67 8.67 5.89
CA TYR A 143 -9.15 8.87 4.54
C TYR A 143 -9.31 7.62 3.66
N VAL A 144 -8.81 7.67 2.44
CA VAL A 144 -8.83 6.52 1.53
C VAL A 144 -7.73 5.55 1.91
N CYS A 145 -8.11 4.37 2.39
CA CYS A 145 -7.18 3.33 2.84
C CYS A 145 -6.66 2.50 1.66
N PHE A 146 -5.69 3.04 0.92
CA PHE A 146 -5.18 2.43 -0.30
C PHE A 146 -3.65 2.58 -0.40
N ASP A 147 -3.00 1.64 -1.08
CA ASP A 147 -1.56 1.59 -1.37
C ASP A 147 -0.68 1.89 -0.14
N PRO A 148 -0.68 1.00 0.86
CA PRO A 148 0.08 1.21 2.06
C PRO A 148 1.58 1.13 1.84
N ALA A 149 2.34 2.01 2.50
CA ALA A 149 3.78 1.88 2.72
C ALA A 149 4.06 1.93 4.23
N VAL A 150 4.98 1.13 4.70
CA VAL A 150 5.25 1.02 6.14
C VAL A 150 6.73 1.15 6.46
N LEU A 151 7.04 1.92 7.49
CA LEU A 151 8.41 2.18 7.94
C LEU A 151 8.53 1.94 9.45
N ASN A 152 9.53 1.17 9.85
CA ASN A 152 10.01 1.14 11.22
C ASN A 152 11.10 2.23 11.39
N ASP A 153 10.72 3.36 11.97
CA ASP A 153 11.58 4.50 12.23
C ASP A 153 12.10 4.44 13.66
N ASP A 154 13.20 3.70 13.88
CA ASP A 154 13.82 3.45 15.19
C ASP A 154 12.83 2.98 16.27
N GLY A 155 11.99 2.01 15.92
CA GLY A 155 10.98 1.45 16.80
C GLY A 155 9.62 2.12 16.73
N VAL A 156 9.48 3.22 15.98
CA VAL A 156 8.19 3.87 15.72
C VAL A 156 7.63 3.35 14.38
N ILE A 157 6.52 2.65 14.41
CA ILE A 157 5.90 2.11 13.20
C ILE A 157 5.02 3.17 12.56
N ARG A 158 5.40 3.62 11.37
CA ARG A 158 4.68 4.61 10.58
C ARG A 158 4.05 3.93 9.38
N LEU A 159 2.75 4.12 9.21
CA LEU A 159 1.99 3.67 8.04
C LEU A 159 1.61 4.88 7.20
N TYR A 160 1.97 4.83 5.94
CA TYR A 160 1.64 5.81 4.91
C TYR A 160 0.64 5.17 3.95
N TYR A 161 -0.34 5.93 3.48
CA TYR A 161 -1.37 5.41 2.58
C TYR A 161 -2.13 6.55 1.91
N GLY A 162 -3.02 6.22 1.00
CA GLY A 162 -3.91 7.16 0.35
C GLY A 162 -3.75 7.18 -1.16
N THR A 163 -4.72 7.75 -1.81
CA THR A 163 -4.72 8.01 -3.26
C THR A 163 -5.25 9.40 -3.54
N GLN A 164 -4.92 9.93 -4.70
CA GLN A 164 -5.37 11.26 -5.15
C GLN A 164 -5.59 11.22 -6.65
N TYR A 165 -6.77 11.58 -7.11
CA TYR A 165 -7.03 11.77 -8.52
C TYR A 165 -6.80 13.22 -8.93
N ASP A 166 -6.11 13.43 -10.06
CA ASP A 166 -5.99 14.76 -10.66
C ASP A 166 -7.23 15.02 -11.50
N TYR A 167 -8.08 15.90 -11.01
CA TYR A 167 -9.19 16.42 -11.80
C TYR A 167 -8.67 17.65 -12.56
N GLU A 168 -8.87 17.70 -13.88
CA GLU A 168 -8.42 18.82 -14.74
C GLU A 168 -8.88 20.17 -14.22
N GLU A 169 -10.07 20.23 -13.64
CA GLU A 169 -10.58 21.38 -12.91
C GLU A 169 -10.93 20.94 -11.49
N GLN A 170 -10.08 21.27 -10.52
CA GLN A 170 -10.44 21.09 -9.12
C GLN A 170 -11.39 22.21 -8.70
N PRO A 171 -12.67 21.94 -8.62
CA PRO A 171 -13.60 22.89 -8.07
C PRO A 171 -13.37 23.01 -6.56
N ASP A 172 -13.81 24.13 -6.03
CA ASP A 172 -13.71 24.43 -4.62
C ASP A 172 -14.43 23.35 -3.79
N PHE A 173 -13.68 22.44 -3.19
CA PHE A 173 -14.18 21.50 -2.21
C PHE A 173 -14.28 22.24 -0.85
N PRO A 174 -15.37 22.07 -0.06
CA PRO A 174 -16.52 21.17 -0.27
C PRO A 174 -17.74 21.80 -0.99
N GLU A 175 -17.61 22.97 -1.58
CA GLU A 175 -18.72 23.75 -2.17
C GLU A 175 -19.29 23.09 -3.44
N ASN A 176 -18.50 22.23 -4.11
CA ASN A 176 -18.94 21.56 -5.31
C ASN A 176 -19.67 20.24 -5.03
N ASP A 177 -21.00 20.27 -5.07
CA ASP A 177 -21.85 19.11 -4.81
C ASP A 177 -21.60 17.92 -5.76
N ALA A 178 -21.15 18.16 -6.99
CA ALA A 178 -20.84 17.08 -7.93
C ALA A 178 -19.63 16.27 -7.49
N TYR A 179 -18.63 16.92 -6.91
CA TYR A 179 -17.45 16.26 -6.36
C TYR A 179 -17.76 15.45 -5.11
N VAL A 180 -18.51 16.01 -4.21
CA VAL A 180 -18.96 15.29 -3.01
C VAL A 180 -19.68 14.00 -3.42
N LYS A 181 -20.56 14.07 -4.44
CA LYS A 181 -21.22 12.88 -4.96
C LYS A 181 -20.24 11.88 -5.58
N GLN A 182 -19.29 12.35 -6.36
CA GLN A 182 -18.28 11.50 -6.99
C GLN A 182 -17.42 10.79 -5.92
N GLU A 183 -16.95 11.52 -4.90
CA GLU A 183 -16.20 10.90 -3.80
C GLU A 183 -17.06 9.89 -3.01
N MET A 184 -18.33 10.17 -2.80
CA MET A 184 -19.27 9.21 -2.19
C MET A 184 -19.35 7.92 -3.00
N GLU A 185 -19.51 8.02 -4.32
CA GLU A 185 -19.60 6.86 -5.22
C GLU A 185 -18.28 6.08 -5.29
N MET A 186 -17.16 6.77 -5.46
CA MET A 186 -15.84 6.14 -5.60
C MET A 186 -15.40 5.43 -4.33
N PHE A 187 -15.60 6.07 -3.19
CA PHE A 187 -15.04 5.59 -1.91
C PHE A 187 -16.06 4.92 -1.00
N GLY A 188 -17.31 4.79 -1.45
CA GLY A 188 -18.36 4.14 -0.65
C GLY A 188 -18.65 4.86 0.68
N ARG A 189 -18.48 6.19 0.73
CA ARG A 189 -18.65 6.99 1.93
C ARG A 189 -19.95 7.76 1.92
N THR A 190 -20.46 8.05 3.11
CA THR A 190 -21.61 8.94 3.26
C THR A 190 -21.21 10.40 3.02
N ARG A 191 -22.21 11.23 2.66
CA ARG A 191 -21.99 12.68 2.51
C ARG A 191 -21.45 13.33 3.78
N GLU A 192 -21.93 12.89 4.94
CA GLU A 192 -21.49 13.41 6.24
C GLU A 192 -20.01 13.09 6.48
N GLU A 193 -19.58 11.89 6.15
CA GLU A 193 -18.16 11.50 6.23
C GLU A 193 -17.30 12.34 5.28
N ILE A 194 -17.67 12.45 4.00
CA ILE A 194 -16.92 13.25 3.02
C ILE A 194 -16.78 14.69 3.52
N LEU A 195 -17.87 15.34 3.95
CA LEU A 195 -17.85 16.71 4.45
C LEU A 195 -17.15 16.89 5.80
N SER A 196 -16.81 15.81 6.48
CA SER A 196 -16.02 15.86 7.73
C SER A 196 -14.53 16.11 7.48
N TYR A 197 -14.06 15.97 6.25
CA TYR A 197 -12.69 16.24 5.86
C TYR A 197 -12.57 17.72 5.42
N PRO A 198 -11.64 18.51 5.97
CA PRO A 198 -11.54 19.94 5.66
C PRO A 198 -11.07 20.21 4.24
N ASP A 199 -10.21 19.34 3.69
CA ASP A 199 -9.64 19.51 2.36
C ASP A 199 -10.18 18.48 1.37
N SER A 200 -10.00 17.18 1.66
CA SER A 200 -10.50 16.04 0.89
C SER A 200 -10.33 14.76 1.69
N ILE A 201 -11.10 13.74 1.36
CA ILE A 201 -10.84 12.36 1.84
C ILE A 201 -9.58 11.76 1.20
N MET A 202 -9.16 12.29 0.07
CA MET A 202 -7.97 11.86 -0.69
C MET A 202 -6.69 12.51 -0.18
N GLY A 203 -5.55 12.01 -0.66
CA GLY A 203 -4.23 12.57 -0.45
C GLY A 203 -3.30 11.66 0.33
N PRO A 204 -2.01 12.02 0.41
CA PRO A 204 -1.00 11.25 1.13
C PRO A 204 -1.17 11.42 2.64
N VAL A 205 -1.41 10.34 3.32
CA VAL A 205 -1.72 10.28 4.75
C VAL A 205 -0.66 9.48 5.49
N MET A 206 -0.39 9.84 6.75
CA MET A 206 0.46 9.07 7.65
C MET A 206 -0.21 8.93 9.02
N LEU A 207 -0.10 7.75 9.59
CA LEU A 207 -0.44 7.46 10.98
C LEU A 207 0.70 6.72 11.68
N VAL A 208 0.67 6.65 13.00
CA VAL A 208 1.58 5.83 13.81
C VAL A 208 0.80 4.67 14.41
N LEU A 209 1.39 3.47 14.37
CA LEU A 209 0.83 2.25 14.96
C LEU A 209 1.45 1.96 16.33
N GLU A 210 0.72 1.23 17.17
CA GLU A 210 1.24 0.57 18.36
C GLU A 210 2.11 -0.64 17.98
N ASP A 211 2.81 -1.21 18.96
CA ASP A 211 3.70 -2.38 18.76
C ASP A 211 2.95 -3.64 18.30
N ASP A 212 1.62 -3.68 18.42
CA ASP A 212 0.81 -4.78 17.88
C ASP A 212 0.66 -4.75 16.34
N MET A 213 1.23 -3.73 15.70
CA MET A 213 1.26 -3.53 14.25
C MET A 213 -0.13 -3.31 13.60
N LEU A 214 -1.17 -3.15 14.40
CA LEU A 214 -2.57 -3.00 13.96
C LEU A 214 -3.24 -1.75 14.53
N THR A 215 -3.00 -1.45 15.80
CA THR A 215 -3.76 -0.41 16.51
C THR A 215 -3.15 0.98 16.29
N VAL A 216 -4.00 1.93 15.90
CA VAL A 216 -3.59 3.33 15.71
C VAL A 216 -3.15 3.94 17.05
N LYS A 217 -1.91 4.43 17.10
CA LYS A 217 -1.33 5.16 18.20
C LYS A 217 -1.53 6.66 18.08
N GLU A 218 -1.19 7.20 16.90
CA GLU A 218 -1.43 8.58 16.52
C GLU A 218 -2.38 8.62 15.32
N GLU A 219 -3.39 9.48 15.41
CA GLU A 219 -4.40 9.66 14.38
C GLU A 219 -3.82 10.00 13.01
N PRO A 220 -4.44 9.53 11.92
CA PRO A 220 -4.00 9.82 10.58
C PRO A 220 -4.10 11.31 10.25
N LYS A 221 -3.11 11.79 9.48
CA LYS A 221 -3.04 13.17 9.03
C LYS A 221 -2.40 13.25 7.64
N HIS A 222 -2.81 14.21 6.86
CA HIS A 222 -2.11 14.57 5.62
C HIS A 222 -0.69 15.01 5.93
N ILE A 223 0.27 14.55 5.11
CA ILE A 223 1.70 14.85 5.27
C ILE A 223 2.26 15.75 4.17
N ILE A 224 1.63 15.78 3.01
CA ILE A 224 2.02 16.57 1.86
C ILE A 224 0.75 17.18 1.27
N PRO A 225 0.74 18.47 0.90
CA PRO A 225 -0.38 19.03 0.16
C PRO A 225 -0.40 18.45 -1.26
N TYR A 226 -1.59 18.29 -1.80
CA TYR A 226 -1.80 17.71 -3.12
C TYR A 226 -1.06 18.49 -4.23
N LYS A 227 -1.30 19.80 -4.30
CA LYS A 227 -0.71 20.68 -5.30
C LYS A 227 -0.20 21.96 -4.62
N VAL A 228 1.05 22.33 -4.86
CA VAL A 228 1.61 23.57 -4.33
C VAL A 228 2.24 24.37 -5.46
N LYS A 229 1.65 25.55 -5.75
CA LYS A 229 2.12 26.43 -6.79
C LYS A 229 3.59 26.85 -6.59
N GLY A 230 4.38 26.76 -7.64
CA GLY A 230 5.80 27.09 -7.64
C GLY A 230 6.70 26.01 -7.06
N THR A 231 6.19 24.81 -6.83
CA THR A 231 6.97 23.64 -6.40
C THR A 231 6.87 22.51 -7.42
N SER A 232 7.65 21.42 -7.22
CA SER A 232 7.52 20.21 -8.06
C SER A 232 6.13 19.57 -7.98
N PHE A 233 5.39 19.76 -6.89
CA PHE A 233 4.02 19.27 -6.74
C PHE A 233 3.01 19.98 -7.62
N GLU A 234 3.33 21.15 -8.22
CA GLU A 234 2.46 21.80 -9.19
C GLU A 234 2.37 21.00 -10.50
N ALA A 235 3.53 20.46 -10.95
CA ALA A 235 3.64 19.70 -12.19
C ALA A 235 3.51 18.18 -11.97
N HIS A 236 3.80 17.71 -10.76
CA HIS A 236 3.83 16.30 -10.38
C HIS A 236 3.14 16.15 -9.02
N PRO A 237 1.82 16.25 -8.95
CA PRO A 237 1.07 16.07 -7.72
C PRO A 237 1.19 14.63 -7.22
N PHE A 238 0.92 14.41 -5.95
CA PHE A 238 0.80 13.07 -5.43
C PHE A 238 -0.35 12.33 -6.14
N PHE A 239 -0.13 11.06 -6.45
CA PHE A 239 -1.16 10.18 -6.99
C PHE A 239 -1.42 9.04 -6.00
N GLU A 240 -0.51 8.07 -5.88
CA GLU A 240 -0.63 6.93 -4.97
C GLU A 240 0.73 6.25 -4.77
N ALA A 241 0.77 5.06 -4.15
CA ALA A 241 1.93 4.19 -4.02
C ALA A 241 3.15 4.87 -3.37
N SER A 242 3.00 5.28 -2.12
CA SER A 242 4.10 5.83 -1.34
C SER A 242 5.22 4.79 -1.16
N SER A 243 6.47 5.22 -1.25
CA SER A 243 7.65 4.40 -0.92
C SER A 243 8.50 5.14 0.10
N MET A 244 8.69 4.57 1.28
CA MET A 244 9.31 5.25 2.40
C MET A 244 10.60 4.57 2.84
N ARG A 245 11.68 5.35 2.95
CA ARG A 245 13.00 4.85 3.36
C ARG A 245 13.64 5.78 4.37
N LYS A 246 14.35 5.19 5.32
CA LYS A 246 15.24 5.92 6.20
C LYS A 246 16.62 5.99 5.56
N VAL A 247 17.20 7.18 5.51
CA VAL A 247 18.55 7.48 4.99
C VAL A 247 19.48 7.91 6.11
#